data_66c9f32a2b9af2e9fb2cf70332d01f9a
#
_entry.id   66c9f32a2b9af2e9fb2cf70332d01f9a
#
_cell.length_a   1.000
_cell.length_b   1.000
_cell.length_c   1.000
_cell.angle_alpha   90.00
_cell.angle_beta   90.00
_cell.angle_gamma   90.00
#
_symmetry.space_group_name_H-M   'P 1'
#
loop_
_entity.id
_entity.type
_entity.pdbx_description
1 polymer ?
#
loop_
_entity_poly.entity_id
_entity_poly.type
_entity_poly.pdbx_seq_one_letter_code
_entity_poly.pdbx_strand_id
1 'polypeptide(L)'
;MSMRAIRIVAAVVASVSLSYNAQADEYVIRAIVDHWEPMVTYAKPGDTIKFMSMLGHDTETLDGMVPAGATKWKAKLGEEGFGVTLSKEGAYIYKCNPHMSMGMVAAVIVGDGVPANLPDIEKKLDSVPYGKNMVVRAIKKLKQDLVKTGRMK
;
A
#
# COMPACT_ATOMS: atom_id res chain seq x y z
N MET A 1 40.18 62.53 20.12
CA MET A 1 39.74 61.52 19.15
C MET A 1 39.16 60.33 19.93
N SER A 2 37.82 60.22 19.93
CA SER A 2 37.10 59.21 20.71
C SER A 2 36.70 58.05 19.77
N MET A 3 37.31 56.88 19.99
CA MET A 3 36.96 55.66 19.27
C MET A 3 35.72 55.04 19.93
N ARG A 4 34.57 55.06 19.24
CA ARG A 4 33.37 54.35 19.65
C ARG A 4 33.44 52.87 19.23
N ALA A 5 33.53 52.01 20.21
CA ALA A 5 33.49 50.55 19.99
C ALA A 5 32.04 50.13 19.63
N ILE A 6 31.87 49.59 18.43
CA ILE A 6 30.62 48.96 17.98
C ILE A 6 30.56 47.53 18.55
N ARG A 7 29.61 47.29 19.45
CA ARG A 7 29.29 45.94 19.94
C ARG A 7 28.31 45.28 18.98
N ILE A 8 28.80 44.28 18.27
CA ILE A 8 27.94 43.41 17.45
C ILE A 8 27.32 42.35 18.38
N VAL A 9 26.01 42.41 18.57
CA VAL A 9 25.25 41.38 19.27
C VAL A 9 24.87 40.34 18.22
N ALA A 10 25.50 39.16 18.27
CA ALA A 10 25.12 38.03 17.45
C ALA A 10 23.88 37.37 18.07
N ALA A 11 22.74 37.49 17.41
CA ALA A 11 21.53 36.78 17.79
C ALA A 11 21.65 35.30 17.29
N VAL A 12 21.76 34.36 18.21
CA VAL A 12 21.69 32.93 17.93
C VAL A 12 20.22 32.57 17.76
N VAL A 13 19.79 32.32 16.53
CA VAL A 13 18.47 31.75 16.23
C VAL A 13 18.53 30.25 16.44
N ALA A 14 18.01 29.75 17.54
CA ALA A 14 17.86 28.33 17.80
C ALA A 14 16.67 27.82 16.97
N SER A 15 16.99 27.09 15.89
CA SER A 15 15.99 26.37 15.09
C SER A 15 15.50 25.16 15.87
N VAL A 16 14.30 25.22 16.43
CA VAL A 16 13.62 24.05 17.02
C VAL A 16 13.08 23.21 15.87
N SER A 17 13.77 22.12 15.53
CA SER A 17 13.27 21.12 14.59
C SER A 17 12.18 20.31 15.31
N LEU A 18 10.90 20.58 15.01
CA LEU A 18 9.81 19.69 15.40
C LEU A 18 9.94 18.41 14.57
N SER A 19 10.47 17.36 15.18
CA SER A 19 10.39 16.00 14.61
C SER A 19 8.94 15.54 14.68
N TYR A 20 8.22 15.61 13.56
CA TYR A 20 6.93 14.95 13.40
C TYR A 20 7.20 13.43 13.41
N ASN A 21 6.96 12.77 14.53
CA ASN A 21 6.84 11.32 14.58
C ASN A 21 5.55 10.95 13.85
N ALA A 22 5.64 10.63 12.56
CA ALA A 22 4.55 9.98 11.86
C ALA A 22 4.36 8.60 12.51
N GLN A 23 3.31 8.44 13.31
CA GLN A 23 2.93 7.17 13.87
C GLN A 23 2.42 6.29 12.73
N ALA A 24 2.91 5.05 12.64
CA ALA A 24 2.42 4.06 11.69
C ALA A 24 1.03 3.57 12.12
N ASP A 25 0.10 3.57 11.18
CA ASP A 25 -1.25 3.07 11.38
C ASP A 25 -1.37 1.58 11.04
N GLU A 26 -2.34 0.88 11.64
CA GLU A 26 -2.69 -0.49 11.30
C GLU A 26 -4.05 -0.51 10.59
N TYR A 27 -4.10 -1.11 9.40
CA TYR A 27 -5.31 -1.31 8.62
C TYR A 27 -5.70 -2.77 8.60
N VAL A 28 -6.94 -3.07 8.96
CA VAL A 28 -7.47 -4.44 8.97
C VAL A 28 -8.19 -4.73 7.66
N ILE A 29 -7.79 -5.81 6.99
CA ILE A 29 -8.47 -6.38 5.83
C ILE A 29 -9.05 -7.74 6.24
N ARG A 30 -10.32 -7.97 5.94
CA ARG A 30 -11.02 -9.21 6.29
C ARG A 30 -11.26 -10.07 5.05
N ALA A 31 -11.07 -11.36 5.21
CA ALA A 31 -11.52 -12.34 4.23
C ALA A 31 -13.00 -12.63 4.46
N ILE A 32 -13.85 -12.36 3.45
CA ILE A 32 -15.30 -12.55 3.50
C ILE A 32 -15.71 -13.47 2.38
N VAL A 33 -15.94 -14.73 2.68
CA VAL A 33 -16.35 -15.80 1.75
C VAL A 33 -15.46 -15.88 0.50
N ASP A 34 -15.63 -14.98 -0.48
CA ASP A 34 -14.96 -14.98 -1.78
C ASP A 34 -14.35 -13.62 -2.16
N HIS A 35 -14.30 -12.68 -1.22
CA HIS A 35 -13.74 -11.34 -1.46
C HIS A 35 -13.01 -10.77 -0.25
N TRP A 36 -12.23 -9.72 -0.48
CA TRP A 36 -11.54 -8.94 0.54
C TRP A 36 -12.35 -7.70 0.91
N GLU A 37 -12.43 -7.39 2.19
CA GLU A 37 -13.09 -6.19 2.69
C GLU A 37 -12.13 -5.37 3.57
N PRO A 38 -11.81 -4.14 3.17
CA PRO A 38 -12.12 -3.51 1.89
C PRO A 38 -11.33 -4.13 0.72
N MET A 39 -11.85 -3.99 -0.53
CA MET A 39 -11.16 -4.46 -1.73
C MET A 39 -9.97 -3.56 -2.11
N VAL A 40 -10.04 -2.27 -1.78
CA VAL A 40 -8.95 -1.31 -1.93
C VAL A 40 -8.67 -0.68 -0.58
N THR A 41 -7.45 -0.80 -0.11
CA THR A 41 -6.98 -0.18 1.14
C THR A 41 -5.95 0.90 0.80
N TYR A 42 -6.10 2.07 1.40
CA TYR A 42 -5.14 3.17 1.28
C TYR A 42 -4.30 3.26 2.55
N ALA A 43 -2.99 3.30 2.41
CA ALA A 43 -2.03 3.34 3.50
C ALA A 43 -0.91 4.35 3.20
N LYS A 44 -0.12 4.68 4.20
CA LYS A 44 1.10 5.49 4.08
C LYS A 44 2.34 4.58 4.18
N PRO A 45 3.49 5.04 3.69
CA PRO A 45 4.74 4.33 3.93
C PRO A 45 5.00 4.14 5.45
N GLY A 46 5.24 2.89 5.84
CA GLY A 46 5.45 2.50 7.24
C GLY A 46 4.22 1.91 7.93
N ASP A 47 3.03 2.04 7.35
CA ASP A 47 1.81 1.44 7.88
C ASP A 47 1.81 -0.10 7.75
N THR A 48 1.03 -0.74 8.61
CA THR A 48 0.88 -2.20 8.65
C THR A 48 -0.51 -2.60 8.17
N ILE A 49 -0.54 -3.58 7.26
CA ILE A 49 -1.77 -4.23 6.83
C ILE A 49 -1.90 -5.55 7.58
N LYS A 50 -3.04 -5.77 8.23
CA LYS A 50 -3.35 -6.97 9.01
C LYS A 50 -4.52 -7.71 8.40
N PHE A 51 -4.33 -9.00 8.11
CA PHE A 51 -5.35 -9.86 7.52
C PHE A 51 -6.07 -10.66 8.60
N MET A 52 -7.40 -10.60 8.62
CA MET A 52 -8.26 -11.22 9.61
C MET A 52 -9.33 -12.08 8.94
N SER A 53 -9.97 -12.95 9.73
CA SER A 53 -11.00 -13.92 9.27
C SER A 53 -10.44 -14.91 8.24
N MET A 54 -9.21 -15.38 8.48
CA MET A 54 -8.41 -16.13 7.51
C MET A 54 -8.75 -17.63 7.44
N LEU A 55 -9.74 -18.13 8.18
CA LEU A 55 -10.13 -19.54 8.12
C LEU A 55 -10.54 -19.94 6.69
N GLY A 56 -9.77 -20.85 6.07
CA GLY A 56 -9.95 -21.27 4.66
C GLY A 56 -9.39 -20.28 3.63
N HIS A 57 -8.68 -19.24 4.05
CA HIS A 57 -8.05 -18.23 3.20
C HIS A 57 -6.54 -18.17 3.42
N ASP A 58 -5.83 -17.74 2.39
CA ASP A 58 -4.46 -17.26 2.46
C ASP A 58 -4.37 -15.88 1.80
N THR A 59 -3.23 -15.21 1.91
CA THR A 59 -2.97 -13.98 1.17
C THR A 59 -1.57 -14.01 0.57
N GLU A 60 -1.46 -13.69 -0.70
CA GLU A 60 -0.20 -13.68 -1.44
C GLU A 60 -0.19 -12.54 -2.47
N THR A 61 0.91 -11.79 -2.53
CA THR A 61 1.10 -10.81 -3.61
C THR A 61 1.25 -11.48 -4.95
N LEU A 62 0.66 -10.89 -5.99
CA LEU A 62 0.87 -11.33 -7.38
C LEU A 62 2.27 -10.94 -7.85
N ASP A 63 2.95 -11.88 -8.51
CA ASP A 63 4.33 -11.66 -8.95
C ASP A 63 4.42 -10.54 -9.99
N GLY A 64 5.37 -9.64 -9.78
CA GLY A 64 5.56 -8.44 -10.60
C GLY A 64 4.46 -7.37 -10.46
N MET A 65 3.52 -7.53 -9.52
CA MET A 65 2.42 -6.57 -9.29
C MET A 65 2.54 -5.86 -7.94
N VAL A 66 3.77 -5.60 -7.53
CA VAL A 66 4.14 -4.76 -6.39
C VAL A 66 5.18 -3.74 -6.85
N PRO A 67 5.41 -2.64 -6.11
CA PRO A 67 6.46 -1.68 -6.45
C PRO A 67 7.85 -2.33 -6.51
N ALA A 68 8.72 -1.83 -7.36
CA ALA A 68 10.08 -2.35 -7.48
C ALA A 68 10.83 -2.29 -6.13
N GLY A 69 11.42 -3.42 -5.73
CA GLY A 69 12.12 -3.56 -4.46
C GLY A 69 11.21 -3.52 -3.22
N ALA A 70 9.90 -3.65 -3.39
CA ALA A 70 8.96 -3.73 -2.28
C ALA A 70 8.91 -5.13 -1.66
N THR A 71 8.45 -5.18 -0.41
CA THR A 71 8.17 -6.44 0.29
C THR A 71 7.03 -7.17 -0.40
N LYS A 72 7.29 -8.41 -0.82
CA LYS A 72 6.27 -9.37 -1.22
C LYS A 72 5.88 -10.19 0.01
N TRP A 73 4.63 -10.65 0.05
CA TRP A 73 4.19 -11.53 1.15
C TRP A 73 3.48 -12.78 0.64
N LYS A 74 3.49 -13.78 1.50
CA LYS A 74 2.76 -15.02 1.36
C LYS A 74 2.44 -15.57 2.75
N ALA A 75 1.18 -15.46 3.16
CA ALA A 75 0.70 -16.05 4.40
C ALA A 75 0.38 -17.53 4.19
N LYS A 76 0.40 -18.30 5.26
CA LYS A 76 -0.10 -19.68 5.26
C LYS A 76 -1.62 -19.70 5.22
N LEU A 77 -2.19 -20.80 4.73
CA LEU A 77 -3.63 -21.03 4.79
C LEU A 77 -4.12 -20.99 6.25
N GLY A 78 -5.11 -20.15 6.53
CA GLY A 78 -5.68 -20.00 7.87
C GLY A 78 -4.83 -19.18 8.85
N GLU A 79 -3.79 -18.48 8.40
CA GLU A 79 -2.92 -17.65 9.24
C GLU A 79 -3.65 -16.38 9.69
N GLU A 80 -4.35 -16.48 10.81
CA GLU A 80 -5.12 -15.39 11.41
C GLU A 80 -4.20 -14.28 11.93
N GLY A 81 -4.51 -13.03 11.59
CA GLY A 81 -3.74 -11.88 12.05
C GLY A 81 -2.39 -11.70 11.36
N PHE A 82 -2.17 -12.36 10.19
CA PHE A 82 -0.97 -12.12 9.40
C PHE A 82 -0.81 -10.63 9.10
N GLY A 83 0.35 -10.07 9.42
CA GLY A 83 0.66 -8.65 9.26
C GLY A 83 1.84 -8.39 8.33
N VAL A 84 1.77 -7.33 7.54
CA VAL A 84 2.86 -6.87 6.69
C VAL A 84 2.99 -5.35 6.74
N THR A 85 4.19 -4.85 7.03
CA THR A 85 4.48 -3.41 7.00
C THR A 85 4.98 -3.01 5.61
N LEU A 86 4.36 -1.99 5.02
CA LEU A 86 4.62 -1.54 3.66
C LEU A 86 5.34 -0.20 3.66
N SER A 87 6.58 -0.17 3.17
CA SER A 87 7.43 1.04 3.16
C SER A 87 7.56 1.71 1.80
N LYS A 88 7.24 1.01 0.70
CA LYS A 88 7.38 1.51 -0.66
C LYS A 88 6.04 2.01 -1.18
N GLU A 89 6.02 3.22 -1.72
CA GLU A 89 4.83 3.77 -2.38
C GLU A 89 4.49 3.01 -3.67
N GLY A 90 3.20 2.88 -3.94
CA GLY A 90 2.64 2.26 -5.13
C GLY A 90 1.51 1.28 -4.83
N ALA A 91 1.09 0.55 -5.86
CA ALA A 91 0.05 -0.46 -5.76
C ALA A 91 0.63 -1.85 -5.52
N TYR A 92 0.03 -2.56 -4.58
CA TYR A 92 0.30 -3.97 -4.26
C TYR A 92 -0.95 -4.77 -4.56
N ILE A 93 -0.90 -5.62 -5.57
CA ILE A 93 -2.00 -6.51 -5.93
C ILE A 93 -1.77 -7.85 -5.26
N TYR A 94 -2.80 -8.34 -4.57
CA TYR A 94 -2.75 -9.60 -3.85
C TYR A 94 -4.02 -10.43 -4.07
N LYS A 95 -3.94 -11.70 -3.76
CA LYS A 95 -4.98 -12.70 -3.99
C LYS A 95 -5.13 -13.64 -2.79
N CYS A 96 -6.24 -14.36 -2.77
CA CYS A 96 -6.40 -15.61 -2.03
C CYS A 96 -6.26 -16.78 -3.01
N ASN A 97 -5.33 -17.70 -2.79
CA ASN A 97 -5.11 -18.82 -3.73
C ASN A 97 -6.34 -19.74 -3.85
N PRO A 98 -6.99 -20.21 -2.75
CA PRO A 98 -8.18 -21.03 -2.84
C PRO A 98 -9.35 -20.37 -3.61
N HIS A 99 -9.50 -19.05 -3.51
CA HIS A 99 -10.65 -18.32 -4.06
C HIS A 99 -10.29 -17.41 -5.25
N MET A 100 -9.12 -17.62 -5.87
CA MET A 100 -8.67 -16.85 -7.03
C MET A 100 -9.66 -16.94 -8.21
N SER A 101 -10.21 -18.15 -8.47
CA SER A 101 -11.19 -18.37 -9.53
C SER A 101 -12.53 -17.66 -9.29
N MET A 102 -12.84 -17.37 -8.04
CA MET A 102 -14.04 -16.63 -7.64
C MET A 102 -13.84 -15.11 -7.71
N GLY A 103 -12.59 -14.67 -7.88
CA GLY A 103 -12.24 -13.26 -8.01
C GLY A 103 -11.73 -12.62 -6.73
N MET A 104 -11.28 -13.41 -5.76
CA MET A 104 -10.72 -12.89 -4.51
C MET A 104 -9.32 -12.29 -4.72
N VAL A 105 -9.31 -11.14 -5.39
CA VAL A 105 -8.15 -10.31 -5.71
C VAL A 105 -8.43 -8.88 -5.26
N ALA A 106 -7.45 -8.24 -4.65
CA ALA A 106 -7.60 -6.90 -4.11
C ALA A 106 -6.28 -6.10 -4.18
N ALA A 107 -6.31 -4.86 -3.71
CA ALA A 107 -5.16 -3.97 -3.76
C ALA A 107 -4.94 -3.21 -2.45
N VAL A 108 -3.67 -3.00 -2.11
CA VAL A 108 -3.25 -1.93 -1.19
C VAL A 108 -2.54 -0.86 -1.98
N ILE A 109 -2.91 0.39 -1.75
CA ILE A 109 -2.28 1.58 -2.33
C ILE A 109 -1.52 2.29 -1.22
N VAL A 110 -0.21 2.37 -1.36
CA VAL A 110 0.66 3.08 -0.42
C VAL A 110 1.04 4.42 -1.02
N GLY A 111 0.83 5.49 -0.26
CA GLY A 111 1.08 6.87 -0.67
C GLY A 111 -0.14 7.56 -1.26
N ASP A 112 0.06 8.81 -1.68
CA ASP A 112 -0.98 9.68 -2.21
C ASP A 112 -0.94 9.71 -3.76
N GLY A 113 -2.12 9.85 -4.39
CA GLY A 113 -2.25 9.98 -5.84
C GLY A 113 -2.35 8.64 -6.57
N VAL A 114 -2.01 8.68 -7.88
CA VAL A 114 -2.02 7.49 -8.76
C VAL A 114 -0.75 6.68 -8.54
N PRO A 115 -0.85 5.37 -8.27
CA PRO A 115 0.34 4.54 -8.11
C PRO A 115 1.24 4.54 -9.34
N ALA A 116 2.52 4.92 -9.17
CA ALA A 116 3.46 5.03 -10.28
C ALA A 116 3.72 3.70 -11.01
N ASN A 117 3.55 2.57 -10.31
CA ASN A 117 3.73 1.23 -10.89
C ASN A 117 2.47 0.66 -11.56
N LEU A 118 1.36 1.40 -11.62
CA LEU A 118 0.12 0.92 -12.23
C LEU A 118 0.30 0.51 -13.71
N PRO A 119 1.03 1.26 -14.56
CA PRO A 119 1.30 0.83 -15.94
C PRO A 119 2.10 -0.47 -16.03
N ASP A 120 3.00 -0.73 -15.09
CA ASP A 120 3.79 -1.96 -15.07
C ASP A 120 2.96 -3.16 -14.62
N ILE A 121 2.04 -2.96 -13.67
CA ILE A 121 1.03 -3.95 -13.28
C ILE A 121 0.18 -4.34 -14.50
N GLU A 122 -0.29 -3.36 -15.29
CA GLU A 122 -1.08 -3.63 -16.48
C GLU A 122 -0.32 -4.45 -17.52
N LYS A 123 0.96 -4.18 -17.75
CA LYS A 123 1.83 -4.98 -18.63
C LYS A 123 2.00 -6.43 -18.14
N LYS A 124 1.92 -6.67 -16.82
CA LYS A 124 2.07 -8.00 -16.23
C LYS A 124 0.82 -8.87 -16.32
N LEU A 125 -0.33 -8.32 -16.73
CA LEU A 125 -1.57 -9.07 -16.85
C LEU A 125 -1.44 -10.29 -17.77
N ASP A 126 -0.67 -10.18 -18.85
CA ASP A 126 -0.47 -11.29 -19.80
C ASP A 126 0.36 -12.44 -19.21
N SER A 127 1.14 -12.17 -18.18
CA SER A 127 1.97 -13.18 -17.49
C SER A 127 1.28 -13.86 -16.32
N VAL A 128 0.02 -13.50 -16.00
CA VAL A 128 -0.75 -14.14 -14.93
C VAL A 128 -1.13 -15.56 -15.36
N PRO A 129 -0.60 -16.61 -14.70
CA PRO A 129 -0.75 -17.99 -15.19
C PRO A 129 -2.15 -18.55 -14.97
N TYR A 130 -2.89 -18.02 -14.00
CA TYR A 130 -4.22 -18.48 -13.62
C TYR A 130 -5.08 -17.33 -13.12
N GLY A 131 -6.38 -17.31 -13.51
CA GLY A 131 -7.32 -16.29 -13.04
C GLY A 131 -7.08 -14.89 -13.60
N LYS A 132 -6.39 -14.74 -14.73
CA LYS A 132 -6.09 -13.46 -15.39
C LYS A 132 -7.32 -12.55 -15.45
N ASN A 133 -8.47 -13.08 -15.86
CA ASN A 133 -9.70 -12.28 -15.98
C ASN A 133 -10.15 -11.69 -14.63
N MET A 134 -9.86 -12.38 -13.51
CA MET A 134 -10.18 -11.89 -12.17
C MET A 134 -9.24 -10.75 -11.77
N VAL A 135 -7.96 -10.85 -12.12
CA VAL A 135 -6.98 -9.76 -11.91
C VAL A 135 -7.36 -8.54 -12.75
N VAL A 136 -7.71 -8.72 -14.04
CA VAL A 136 -8.18 -7.63 -14.92
C VAL A 136 -9.39 -6.91 -14.29
N ARG A 137 -10.38 -7.67 -13.78
CA ARG A 137 -11.55 -7.10 -13.09
C ARG A 137 -11.17 -6.33 -11.82
N ALA A 138 -10.25 -6.87 -11.03
CA ALA A 138 -9.78 -6.21 -9.81
C ALA A 138 -9.06 -4.89 -10.13
N ILE A 139 -8.18 -4.87 -11.14
CA ILE A 139 -7.49 -3.64 -11.58
C ILE A 139 -8.49 -2.62 -12.15
N LYS A 140 -9.48 -3.06 -12.91
CA LYS A 140 -10.55 -2.16 -13.36
C LYS A 140 -11.29 -1.51 -12.20
N LYS A 141 -11.65 -2.29 -11.17
CA LYS A 141 -12.29 -1.77 -9.96
C LYS A 141 -11.36 -0.83 -9.19
N LEU A 142 -10.07 -1.16 -9.08
CA LEU A 142 -9.07 -0.28 -8.49
C LEU A 142 -9.03 1.08 -9.20
N LYS A 143 -8.97 1.10 -10.53
CA LYS A 143 -8.96 2.35 -11.31
C LYS A 143 -10.24 3.16 -11.09
N GLN A 144 -11.39 2.51 -11.04
CA GLN A 144 -12.67 3.17 -10.73
C GLN A 144 -12.66 3.78 -9.31
N ASP A 145 -12.05 3.09 -8.34
CA ASP A 145 -11.92 3.59 -6.98
C ASP A 145 -10.97 4.79 -6.89
N LEU A 146 -9.86 4.76 -7.63
CA LEU A 146 -8.93 5.89 -7.74
C LEU A 146 -9.60 7.13 -8.33
N VAL A 147 -10.49 6.97 -9.32
CA VAL A 147 -11.30 8.07 -9.88
C VAL A 147 -12.31 8.57 -8.85
N LYS A 148 -13.03 7.65 -8.20
CA LYS A 148 -14.05 7.99 -7.18
C LYS A 148 -13.45 8.75 -5.99
N THR A 149 -12.22 8.41 -5.61
CA THR A 149 -11.50 9.08 -4.50
C THR A 149 -10.74 10.34 -4.94
N GLY A 150 -10.84 10.74 -6.22
CA GLY A 150 -10.18 11.93 -6.77
C GLY A 150 -8.67 11.78 -6.94
N ARG A 151 -8.12 10.58 -6.81
CA ARG A 151 -6.70 10.29 -6.98
C ARG A 151 -6.30 10.17 -8.45
N MET A 152 -7.24 9.79 -9.31
CA MET A 152 -7.09 9.70 -10.77
C MET A 152 -8.19 10.56 -11.44
N LYS A 153 -7.84 11.24 -12.54
CA LYS A 153 -8.78 12.01 -13.38
C LYS A 153 -9.38 11.15 -14.48
#